data_4b2023d287ce43ebdf6bc5983561905b
#
_entry.id   4b2023d287ce43ebdf6bc5983561905b
#
_cell.length_a   1.000
_cell.length_b   1.000
_cell.length_c   1.000
_cell.angle_alpha   90.00
_cell.angle_beta   90.00
_cell.angle_gamma   90.00
#
_symmetry.space_group_name_H-M   'P 1'
#
loop_
_entity.id
_entity.type
_entity.pdbx_description
1 polymer ?
#
loop_
_entity_poly.entity_id
_entity_poly.type
_entity_poly.pdbx_seq_one_letter_code
_entity_poly.pdbx_strand_id
1 'polypeptide(L)'
;MFDKFFGLLSHDIGIDLGTSNTLVWVKGKGIVIREPSVVAMHKKSKKVIAIGSEAKKMIGKTPATISTIRPLRGGVIADFDATASMISFYIQSIHEVGNVFPVAWSKPKVVIGIPSAVTEVQRRAVWEAALSAGAREAFLIEEPMAAAIGEGVSVFAPTGAMIVDIGGGTTEIAIISLGGIVVSKSLLLAGDEMDRAIMHYIRLRHGLLLGERTVEELKIKIGSAYETKTKLKNEPIRQAQGENGKNKDEKEKDRVAVVRGRDIETGLPKSLRVTEVEVREALAPVLSEIIEGISDVLEDAPPELTSDILEHGILLTGGGSLLPGIDKIIVERTHIPVIRSEDPLTSVVRGSGKVLEDTSLLQRVKVIGGLR
;
A
#
# COMPACT_ATOMS: atom_id res chain seq x y z
N MET A 1 32.85 14.50 -14.58
CA MET A 1 32.67 15.96 -14.34
C MET A 1 31.24 16.42 -14.69
N PHE A 2 30.64 15.94 -15.77
CA PHE A 2 29.26 16.26 -16.21
C PHE A 2 28.19 15.78 -15.21
N ASP A 3 28.38 14.64 -14.52
CA ASP A 3 27.38 14.10 -13.57
C ASP A 3 27.14 15.02 -12.35
N LYS A 4 28.18 15.74 -11.89
CA LYS A 4 28.01 16.73 -10.82
C LYS A 4 27.23 17.96 -11.28
N PHE A 5 27.34 18.32 -12.55
CA PHE A 5 26.61 19.46 -13.14
C PHE A 5 25.12 19.13 -13.29
N PHE A 6 24.78 17.94 -13.78
CA PHE A 6 23.38 17.49 -13.88
C PHE A 6 22.73 17.31 -12.51
N GLY A 7 23.49 16.89 -11.49
CA GLY A 7 23.01 16.76 -10.11
C GLY A 7 22.62 18.08 -9.46
N LEU A 8 23.17 19.24 -9.93
CA LEU A 8 22.77 20.57 -9.47
C LEU A 8 21.45 21.06 -10.08
N LEU A 9 21.05 20.49 -11.22
CA LEU A 9 19.87 20.89 -12.00
C LEU A 9 18.69 19.94 -11.82
N SER A 10 18.88 18.80 -11.15
CA SER A 10 17.82 17.81 -10.95
C SER A 10 17.60 17.53 -9.47
N HIS A 11 16.34 17.36 -9.11
CA HIS A 11 15.95 16.88 -7.79
C HIS A 11 15.99 15.36 -7.74
N ASP A 12 16.81 14.79 -6.87
CA ASP A 12 16.80 13.35 -6.61
C ASP A 12 15.47 12.94 -5.94
N ILE A 13 14.95 11.76 -6.30
CA ILE A 13 13.60 11.34 -5.94
C ILE A 13 13.55 9.93 -5.35
N GLY A 14 12.73 9.73 -4.33
CA GLY A 14 12.31 8.43 -3.83
C GLY A 14 10.92 8.10 -4.36
N ILE A 15 10.73 6.88 -4.83
CA ILE A 15 9.45 6.42 -5.37
C ILE A 15 9.02 5.17 -4.60
N ASP A 16 7.82 5.23 -4.06
CA ASP A 16 7.04 4.04 -3.70
C ASP A 16 6.18 3.70 -4.91
N LEU A 17 6.55 2.64 -5.62
CA LEU A 17 5.89 2.20 -6.84
C LEU A 17 4.84 1.13 -6.51
N GLY A 18 3.84 1.49 -5.74
CA GLY A 18 2.83 0.56 -5.26
C GLY A 18 1.79 0.16 -6.32
N THR A 19 1.18 -1.02 -6.14
CA THR A 19 0.14 -1.56 -7.04
C THR A 19 -1.08 -0.64 -7.14
N SER A 20 -1.52 -0.04 -6.03
CA SER A 20 -2.70 0.82 -5.99
C SER A 20 -2.38 2.29 -6.13
N ASN A 21 -1.31 2.76 -5.50
CA ASN A 21 -0.90 4.16 -5.51
C ASN A 21 0.61 4.27 -5.70
N THR A 22 1.05 5.30 -6.40
CA THR A 22 2.45 5.70 -6.51
C THR A 22 2.65 6.99 -5.72
N LEU A 23 3.63 6.98 -4.83
CA LEU A 23 4.04 8.15 -4.07
C LEU A 23 5.46 8.55 -4.47
N VAL A 24 5.70 9.87 -4.59
CA VAL A 24 7.04 10.38 -4.92
C VAL A 24 7.47 11.41 -3.89
N TRP A 25 8.63 11.16 -3.33
CA TRP A 25 9.34 12.05 -2.42
C TRP A 25 10.47 12.75 -3.17
N VAL A 26 10.64 14.04 -2.93
CA VAL A 26 11.68 14.86 -3.56
C VAL A 26 12.61 15.37 -2.50
N LYS A 27 13.92 15.23 -2.72
CA LYS A 27 14.96 15.69 -1.82
C LYS A 27 14.78 17.17 -1.49
N GLY A 28 14.65 17.49 -0.20
CA GLY A 28 14.44 18.83 0.31
C GLY A 28 13.01 19.41 0.19
N LYS A 29 12.07 18.65 -0.42
CA LYS A 29 10.66 19.09 -0.57
C LYS A 29 9.67 18.14 0.11
N GLY A 30 10.09 16.91 0.46
CA GLY A 30 9.20 15.89 1.00
C GLY A 30 8.34 15.22 -0.08
N ILE A 31 7.17 14.69 0.32
CA ILE A 31 6.26 14.00 -0.59
C ILE A 31 5.50 15.02 -1.45
N VAL A 32 5.70 14.95 -2.76
CA VAL A 32 5.12 15.89 -3.74
C VAL A 32 4.06 15.28 -4.64
N ILE A 33 4.05 13.94 -4.79
CA ILE A 33 3.07 13.21 -5.60
C ILE A 33 2.45 12.11 -4.76
N ARG A 34 1.11 12.02 -4.83
CA ARG A 34 0.29 10.94 -4.29
C ARG A 34 -0.79 10.64 -5.30
N GLU A 35 -0.55 9.67 -6.18
CA GLU A 35 -1.43 9.38 -7.30
C GLU A 35 -1.72 7.88 -7.42
N PRO A 36 -2.92 7.49 -7.88
CA PRO A 36 -3.21 6.09 -8.21
C PRO A 36 -2.27 5.57 -9.30
N SER A 37 -1.82 4.32 -9.19
CA SER A 37 -1.00 3.64 -10.20
C SER A 37 -1.86 3.16 -11.35
N VAL A 38 -2.39 4.11 -12.14
CA VAL A 38 -3.27 3.85 -13.29
C VAL A 38 -2.83 4.69 -14.49
N VAL A 39 -2.81 4.07 -15.65
CA VAL A 39 -2.52 4.72 -16.94
C VAL A 39 -3.67 4.46 -17.91
N ALA A 40 -4.18 5.51 -18.52
CA ALA A 40 -5.14 5.42 -19.62
C ALA A 40 -4.39 5.64 -20.94
N MET A 41 -4.54 4.72 -21.89
CA MET A 41 -3.87 4.80 -23.18
C MET A 41 -4.74 4.34 -24.34
N HIS A 42 -4.41 4.82 -25.52
CA HIS A 42 -5.06 4.41 -26.77
C HIS A 42 -4.55 3.03 -27.18
N LYS A 43 -5.44 2.05 -27.37
CA LYS A 43 -5.08 0.64 -27.59
C LYS A 43 -4.16 0.41 -28.80
N LYS A 44 -4.42 1.10 -29.92
CA LYS A 44 -3.65 0.90 -31.16
C LYS A 44 -2.33 1.67 -31.15
N SER A 45 -2.34 2.97 -30.83
CA SER A 45 -1.16 3.82 -30.92
C SER A 45 -0.28 3.78 -29.66
N LYS A 46 -0.74 3.13 -28.58
CA LYS A 46 -0.06 3.11 -27.27
C LYS A 46 0.20 4.50 -26.68
N LYS A 47 -0.43 5.53 -27.23
CA LYS A 47 -0.30 6.90 -26.72
C LYS A 47 -0.98 7.01 -25.37
N VAL A 48 -0.26 7.50 -24.36
CA VAL A 48 -0.79 7.82 -23.03
C VAL A 48 -1.76 9.00 -23.15
N ILE A 49 -2.93 8.88 -22.51
CA ILE A 49 -4.00 9.87 -22.50
C ILE A 49 -4.08 10.54 -21.12
N ALA A 50 -3.96 9.75 -20.07
CA ALA A 50 -4.02 10.23 -18.68
C ALA A 50 -3.24 9.29 -17.76
N ILE A 51 -2.75 9.83 -16.63
CA ILE A 51 -2.06 9.09 -15.57
C ILE A 51 -2.68 9.47 -14.24
N GLY A 52 -2.60 8.57 -13.25
CA GLY A 52 -3.01 8.85 -11.88
C GLY A 52 -4.52 9.03 -11.72
N SER A 53 -4.92 10.04 -10.99
CA SER A 53 -6.31 10.33 -10.62
C SER A 53 -7.21 10.54 -11.84
N GLU A 54 -6.71 11.17 -12.90
CA GLU A 54 -7.48 11.34 -14.13
C GLU A 54 -7.73 10.00 -14.84
N ALA A 55 -6.72 9.13 -14.88
CA ALA A 55 -6.88 7.79 -15.43
C ALA A 55 -7.82 6.92 -14.56
N LYS A 56 -7.74 7.03 -13.22
CA LYS A 56 -8.64 6.30 -12.29
C LYS A 56 -10.11 6.66 -12.51
N LYS A 57 -10.45 7.92 -12.83
CA LYS A 57 -11.82 8.34 -13.17
C LYS A 57 -12.38 7.67 -14.42
N MET A 58 -11.50 7.19 -15.29
CA MET A 58 -11.86 6.55 -16.58
C MET A 58 -12.12 5.04 -16.44
N ILE A 59 -11.74 4.39 -15.33
CA ILE A 59 -11.95 2.95 -15.12
C ILE A 59 -13.42 2.60 -15.28
N GLY A 60 -13.71 1.59 -16.10
CA GLY A 60 -15.07 1.10 -16.36
C GLY A 60 -15.95 2.02 -17.24
N LYS A 61 -15.39 3.13 -17.75
CA LYS A 61 -16.13 4.13 -18.54
C LYS A 61 -15.50 4.42 -19.91
N THR A 62 -14.44 3.70 -20.28
CA THR A 62 -13.70 3.95 -21.53
C THR A 62 -14.39 3.35 -22.74
N PRO A 63 -14.36 4.04 -23.91
CA PRO A 63 -14.78 3.45 -25.18
C PRO A 63 -13.81 2.33 -25.58
N ALA A 64 -14.19 1.50 -26.56
CA ALA A 64 -13.42 0.34 -27.00
C ALA A 64 -11.98 0.66 -27.47
N THR A 65 -11.70 1.89 -27.88
CA THR A 65 -10.41 2.37 -28.37
C THR A 65 -9.42 2.75 -27.27
N ILE A 66 -9.90 2.94 -26.03
CA ILE A 66 -9.11 3.33 -24.87
C ILE A 66 -9.09 2.18 -23.88
N SER A 67 -7.94 1.95 -23.24
CA SER A 67 -7.80 1.04 -22.11
C SER A 67 -7.24 1.79 -20.90
N THR A 68 -7.78 1.48 -19.74
CA THR A 68 -7.16 1.81 -18.45
C THR A 68 -6.37 0.59 -17.99
N ILE A 69 -5.11 0.81 -17.62
CA ILE A 69 -4.15 -0.22 -17.25
C ILE A 69 -3.65 0.09 -15.85
N ARG A 70 -3.55 -0.93 -15.01
CA ARG A 70 -2.75 -0.89 -13.78
C ARG A 70 -1.36 -1.41 -14.16
N PRO A 71 -0.32 -0.54 -14.19
CA PRO A 71 1.03 -0.91 -14.65
C PRO A 71 1.69 -1.96 -13.76
N LEU A 72 1.27 -2.01 -12.49
CA LEU A 72 1.73 -2.97 -11.49
C LEU A 72 0.59 -3.87 -11.03
N ARG A 73 0.93 -5.12 -10.74
CA ARG A 73 0.01 -6.10 -10.13
C ARG A 73 0.80 -6.98 -9.17
N GLY A 74 0.29 -7.15 -7.96
CA GLY A 74 0.99 -7.93 -6.95
C GLY A 74 2.41 -7.44 -6.70
N GLY A 75 2.61 -6.10 -6.62
CA GLY A 75 3.90 -5.48 -6.38
C GLY A 75 4.92 -5.52 -7.52
N VAL A 76 4.59 -6.12 -8.67
CA VAL A 76 5.52 -6.27 -9.80
C VAL A 76 5.01 -5.61 -11.07
N ILE A 77 5.93 -5.30 -12.01
CA ILE A 77 5.57 -4.71 -13.30
C ILE A 77 4.77 -5.72 -14.13
N ALA A 78 3.54 -5.34 -14.48
CA ALA A 78 2.66 -6.07 -15.38
C ALA A 78 2.69 -5.51 -16.81
N ASP A 79 2.99 -4.22 -16.95
CA ASP A 79 3.15 -3.54 -18.24
C ASP A 79 4.33 -2.57 -18.15
N PHE A 80 5.43 -2.93 -18.84
CA PHE A 80 6.68 -2.18 -18.80
C PHE A 80 6.53 -0.77 -19.38
N ASP A 81 5.90 -0.64 -20.56
CA ASP A 81 5.76 0.64 -21.26
C ASP A 81 4.88 1.61 -20.45
N ALA A 82 3.80 1.10 -19.87
CA ALA A 82 2.94 1.90 -19.02
C ALA A 82 3.66 2.33 -17.73
N THR A 83 4.48 1.45 -17.12
CA THR A 83 5.27 1.78 -15.93
C THR A 83 6.32 2.84 -16.23
N ALA A 84 7.11 2.65 -17.30
CA ALA A 84 8.12 3.62 -17.73
C ALA A 84 7.50 4.99 -18.05
N SER A 85 6.34 4.98 -18.75
CA SER A 85 5.60 6.21 -19.06
C SER A 85 5.10 6.92 -17.79
N MET A 86 4.64 6.18 -16.81
CA MET A 86 4.17 6.72 -15.52
C MET A 86 5.33 7.34 -14.73
N ILE A 87 6.45 6.66 -14.62
CA ILE A 87 7.65 7.19 -13.94
C ILE A 87 8.17 8.43 -14.68
N SER A 88 8.24 8.38 -16.03
CA SER A 88 8.67 9.52 -16.85
C SER A 88 7.78 10.74 -16.65
N PHE A 89 6.47 10.55 -16.62
CA PHE A 89 5.52 11.61 -16.34
C PHE A 89 5.78 12.27 -14.97
N TYR A 90 6.03 11.48 -13.93
CA TYR A 90 6.32 12.02 -12.60
C TYR A 90 7.67 12.75 -12.55
N ILE A 91 8.72 12.21 -13.19
CA ILE A 91 10.02 12.90 -13.31
C ILE A 91 9.84 14.26 -14.01
N GLN A 92 9.10 14.30 -15.11
CA GLN A 92 8.83 15.53 -15.86
C GLN A 92 8.05 16.54 -15.02
N SER A 93 6.94 16.12 -14.41
CA SER A 93 6.08 17.00 -13.59
C SER A 93 6.83 17.65 -12.43
N ILE A 94 7.79 16.96 -11.82
CA ILE A 94 8.61 17.50 -10.72
C ILE A 94 9.57 18.58 -11.24
N HIS A 95 10.08 18.45 -12.46
CA HIS A 95 11.10 19.33 -13.02
C HIS A 95 10.52 20.45 -13.89
N GLU A 96 9.24 20.38 -14.29
CA GLU A 96 8.54 21.47 -15.01
C GLU A 96 8.24 22.67 -14.10
N VAL A 97 7.98 22.43 -12.83
CA VAL A 97 7.60 23.47 -11.87
C VAL A 97 8.84 24.19 -11.32
N GLY A 98 9.13 25.38 -11.84
CA GLY A 98 10.12 26.29 -11.27
C GLY A 98 11.55 26.18 -11.81
N ASN A 99 11.80 25.42 -12.87
CA ASN A 99 13.13 25.33 -13.48
C ASN A 99 13.29 26.30 -14.66
N VAL A 100 14.40 27.06 -14.63
CA VAL A 100 14.86 27.95 -15.73
C VAL A 100 15.45 27.15 -16.89
N PHE A 101 15.76 25.87 -16.68
CA PHE A 101 16.42 24.98 -17.64
C PHE A 101 15.44 23.99 -18.27
N PRO A 102 15.69 23.55 -19.53
CA PRO A 102 14.86 22.53 -20.17
C PRO A 102 14.81 21.24 -19.36
N VAL A 103 13.60 20.68 -19.17
CA VAL A 103 13.34 19.40 -18.44
C VAL A 103 14.19 18.25 -18.97
N ALA A 104 14.53 18.26 -20.26
CA ALA A 104 15.40 17.25 -20.91
C ALA A 104 16.81 17.12 -20.29
N TRP A 105 17.25 18.11 -19.49
CA TRP A 105 18.56 18.09 -18.82
C TRP A 105 18.45 17.62 -17.37
N SER A 106 17.25 17.44 -16.86
CA SER A 106 17.01 16.97 -15.51
C SER A 106 17.08 15.44 -15.49
N LYS A 107 18.15 14.89 -14.91
CA LYS A 107 18.38 13.45 -14.76
C LYS A 107 18.58 13.12 -13.28
N PRO A 108 17.50 12.79 -12.54
CA PRO A 108 17.58 12.52 -11.11
C PRO A 108 18.25 11.16 -10.81
N LYS A 109 18.78 11.03 -9.59
CA LYS A 109 18.92 9.73 -8.95
C LYS A 109 17.55 9.32 -8.42
N VAL A 110 17.24 8.05 -8.58
CA VAL A 110 15.94 7.49 -8.16
C VAL A 110 16.18 6.32 -7.21
N VAL A 111 15.50 6.31 -6.06
CA VAL A 111 15.38 5.14 -5.18
C VAL A 111 13.96 4.62 -5.26
N ILE A 112 13.78 3.33 -5.56
CA ILE A 112 12.46 2.71 -5.74
C ILE A 112 12.30 1.56 -4.75
N GLY A 113 11.17 1.55 -4.03
CA GLY A 113 10.72 0.42 -3.23
C GLY A 113 10.33 -0.76 -4.11
N ILE A 114 10.72 -1.96 -3.71
CA ILE A 114 10.34 -3.23 -4.35
C ILE A 114 9.94 -4.24 -3.29
N PRO A 115 9.01 -5.17 -3.56
CA PRO A 115 8.72 -6.28 -2.67
C PRO A 115 9.95 -7.12 -2.38
N SER A 116 10.01 -7.76 -1.20
CA SER A 116 11.17 -8.56 -0.79
C SER A 116 11.35 -9.84 -1.59
N ALA A 117 10.27 -10.46 -2.06
CA ALA A 117 10.29 -11.74 -2.77
C ALA A 117 10.32 -11.62 -4.31
N VAL A 118 10.77 -10.47 -4.85
CA VAL A 118 10.86 -10.31 -6.31
C VAL A 118 12.03 -11.10 -6.91
N THR A 119 11.79 -11.68 -8.08
CA THR A 119 12.82 -12.36 -8.87
C THR A 119 13.84 -11.36 -9.44
N GLU A 120 15.03 -11.85 -9.82
CA GLU A 120 16.06 -11.02 -10.47
C GLU A 120 15.54 -10.35 -11.75
N VAL A 121 14.71 -11.05 -12.53
CA VAL A 121 14.10 -10.50 -13.75
C VAL A 121 13.14 -9.35 -13.43
N GLN A 122 12.30 -9.49 -12.41
CA GLN A 122 11.39 -8.45 -11.96
C GLN A 122 12.13 -7.24 -11.40
N ARG A 123 13.17 -7.47 -10.62
CA ARG A 123 14.07 -6.44 -10.07
C ARG A 123 14.72 -5.63 -11.20
N ARG A 124 15.26 -6.32 -12.18
CA ARG A 124 15.86 -5.72 -13.37
C ARG A 124 14.84 -4.91 -14.19
N ALA A 125 13.62 -5.39 -14.33
CA ALA A 125 12.56 -4.67 -15.04
C ALA A 125 12.24 -3.32 -14.36
N VAL A 126 12.18 -3.24 -13.03
CA VAL A 126 11.97 -1.97 -12.31
C VAL A 126 13.14 -1.02 -12.53
N TRP A 127 14.37 -1.53 -12.45
CA TRP A 127 15.58 -0.75 -12.67
C TRP A 127 15.66 -0.20 -14.10
N GLU A 128 15.39 -1.03 -15.11
CA GLU A 128 15.36 -0.62 -16.53
C GLU A 128 14.23 0.37 -16.82
N ALA A 129 13.05 0.21 -16.21
CA ALA A 129 11.94 1.13 -16.35
C ALA A 129 12.31 2.53 -15.83
N ALA A 130 12.99 2.62 -14.69
CA ALA A 130 13.45 3.89 -14.15
C ALA A 130 14.49 4.58 -15.05
N LEU A 131 15.46 3.85 -15.58
CA LEU A 131 16.45 4.40 -16.53
C LEU A 131 15.78 4.85 -17.82
N SER A 132 14.88 4.04 -18.38
CA SER A 132 14.11 4.37 -19.60
C SER A 132 13.22 5.60 -19.40
N ALA A 133 12.75 5.82 -18.17
CA ALA A 133 11.97 7.00 -17.81
C ALA A 133 12.80 8.28 -17.67
N GLY A 134 14.14 8.21 -17.74
CA GLY A 134 15.03 9.36 -17.71
C GLY A 134 15.86 9.50 -16.43
N ALA A 135 15.84 8.53 -15.52
CA ALA A 135 16.72 8.54 -14.37
C ALA A 135 18.20 8.43 -14.81
N ARG A 136 19.09 9.14 -14.12
CA ARG A 136 20.56 9.03 -14.28
C ARG A 136 21.10 7.75 -13.64
N GLU A 137 20.63 7.46 -12.47
CA GLU A 137 20.95 6.30 -11.65
C GLU A 137 19.66 5.81 -10.97
N ALA A 138 19.46 4.51 -10.93
CA ALA A 138 18.36 3.89 -10.21
C ALA A 138 18.90 2.93 -9.14
N PHE A 139 18.34 3.03 -7.94
CA PHE A 139 18.62 2.16 -6.81
C PHE A 139 17.33 1.52 -6.34
N LEU A 140 17.42 0.29 -5.92
CA LEU A 140 16.28 -0.45 -5.39
C LEU A 140 16.47 -0.69 -3.90
N ILE A 141 15.38 -0.65 -3.15
CA ILE A 141 15.32 -0.99 -1.73
C ILE A 141 14.09 -1.86 -1.47
N GLU A 142 14.22 -2.84 -0.60
CA GLU A 142 13.07 -3.67 -0.22
C GLU A 142 12.07 -2.85 0.59
N GLU A 143 10.77 -2.97 0.24
CA GLU A 143 9.68 -2.19 0.86
C GLU A 143 9.67 -2.29 2.39
N PRO A 144 9.79 -3.46 3.04
CA PRO A 144 9.81 -3.52 4.50
C PRO A 144 11.06 -2.82 5.10
N MET A 145 12.20 -2.86 4.45
CA MET A 145 13.40 -2.11 4.88
C MET A 145 13.16 -0.60 4.75
N ALA A 146 12.60 -0.16 3.63
CA ALA A 146 12.24 1.24 3.43
C ALA A 146 11.19 1.69 4.46
N ALA A 147 10.15 0.89 4.72
CA ALA A 147 9.12 1.18 5.71
C ALA A 147 9.73 1.36 7.12
N ALA A 148 10.59 0.44 7.54
CA ALA A 148 11.29 0.52 8.82
C ALA A 148 12.12 1.81 8.96
N ILE A 149 12.91 2.17 7.93
CA ILE A 149 13.68 3.42 7.89
C ILE A 149 12.75 4.63 7.91
N GLY A 150 11.65 4.58 7.17
CA GLY A 150 10.63 5.64 7.11
C GLY A 150 10.03 5.94 8.47
N GLU A 151 9.74 4.91 9.25
CA GLU A 151 9.21 5.00 10.62
C GLU A 151 10.27 5.28 11.70
N GLY A 152 11.56 5.33 11.32
CA GLY A 152 12.64 5.63 12.26
C GLY A 152 13.12 4.44 13.09
N VAL A 153 12.81 3.22 12.65
CA VAL A 153 13.32 2.00 13.28
C VAL A 153 14.85 1.95 13.13
N SER A 154 15.54 1.59 14.20
CA SER A 154 17.02 1.41 14.21
C SER A 154 17.42 0.13 13.51
N VAL A 155 17.30 0.08 12.17
CA VAL A 155 17.50 -1.14 11.37
C VAL A 155 18.88 -1.79 11.53
N PHE A 156 19.90 -1.06 11.99
CA PHE A 156 21.26 -1.58 12.22
C PHE A 156 21.51 -2.07 13.64
N ALA A 157 20.53 -1.93 14.54
CA ALA A 157 20.62 -2.49 15.87
C ALA A 157 20.67 -4.03 15.82
N PRO A 158 21.29 -4.69 16.82
CA PRO A 158 21.28 -6.15 16.91
C PRO A 158 19.96 -6.70 17.49
N THR A 159 18.91 -5.92 17.45
CA THR A 159 17.54 -6.28 17.90
C THR A 159 16.65 -6.62 16.73
N GLY A 160 15.76 -7.58 16.90
CA GLY A 160 14.75 -7.94 15.90
C GLY A 160 13.64 -6.89 15.80
N ALA A 161 13.40 -6.37 14.59
CA ALA A 161 12.26 -5.51 14.30
C ALA A 161 11.37 -6.20 13.25
N MET A 162 10.11 -6.43 13.60
CA MET A 162 9.15 -7.03 12.67
C MET A 162 8.29 -5.96 12.02
N ILE A 163 8.26 -5.98 10.70
CA ILE A 163 7.49 -5.06 9.86
C ILE A 163 6.43 -5.87 9.11
N VAL A 164 5.19 -5.38 9.15
CA VAL A 164 4.07 -5.88 8.34
C VAL A 164 3.52 -4.73 7.53
N ASP A 165 3.80 -4.73 6.25
CA ASP A 165 3.30 -3.73 5.30
C ASP A 165 2.16 -4.33 4.47
N ILE A 166 0.93 -3.89 4.72
CA ILE A 166 -0.24 -4.34 3.97
C ILE A 166 -0.56 -3.31 2.89
N GLY A 167 -0.05 -3.54 1.70
CA GLY A 167 -0.21 -2.65 0.56
C GLY A 167 -1.54 -2.79 -0.18
N GLY A 168 -1.52 -2.41 -1.48
CA GLY A 168 -2.65 -2.62 -2.39
C GLY A 168 -2.65 -4.03 -3.00
N GLY A 169 -1.50 -4.50 -3.48
CA GLY A 169 -1.36 -5.77 -4.18
C GLY A 169 -0.61 -6.84 -3.40
N THR A 170 0.23 -6.44 -2.44
CA THR A 170 1.06 -7.34 -1.62
C THR A 170 0.97 -7.00 -0.16
N THR A 171 1.16 -8.02 0.68
CA THR A 171 1.51 -7.88 2.09
C THR A 171 2.94 -8.35 2.29
N GLU A 172 3.81 -7.44 2.69
CA GLU A 172 5.22 -7.71 2.97
C GLU A 172 5.40 -7.89 4.47
N ILE A 173 5.95 -9.03 4.86
CA ILE A 173 6.21 -9.37 6.25
C ILE A 173 7.70 -9.64 6.36
N ALA A 174 8.42 -8.92 7.22
CA ALA A 174 9.86 -9.09 7.36
C ALA A 174 10.34 -8.86 8.79
N ILE A 175 11.36 -9.60 9.17
CA ILE A 175 12.14 -9.37 10.38
C ILE A 175 13.50 -8.82 9.97
N ILE A 176 13.84 -7.66 10.50
CA ILE A 176 15.05 -6.89 10.19
C ILE A 176 15.95 -6.88 11.42
N SER A 177 17.24 -7.14 11.24
CA SER A 177 18.27 -6.99 12.26
C SER A 177 19.61 -6.72 11.61
N LEU A 178 20.50 -5.95 12.25
CA LEU A 178 21.87 -5.66 11.79
C LEU A 178 21.96 -5.13 10.35
N GLY A 179 20.93 -4.42 9.89
CA GLY A 179 20.85 -3.81 8.56
C GLY A 179 20.48 -4.77 7.43
N GLY A 180 20.01 -5.98 7.74
CA GLY A 180 19.56 -6.98 6.78
C GLY A 180 18.17 -7.54 7.13
N ILE A 181 17.49 -8.06 6.13
CA ILE A 181 16.27 -8.86 6.32
C ILE A 181 16.72 -10.29 6.67
N VAL A 182 16.30 -10.77 7.84
CA VAL A 182 16.67 -12.11 8.35
C VAL A 182 15.67 -13.16 7.84
N VAL A 183 14.37 -12.85 7.97
CA VAL A 183 13.27 -13.66 7.45
C VAL A 183 12.28 -12.74 6.77
N SER A 184 11.73 -13.15 5.64
CA SER A 184 10.65 -12.41 4.98
C SER A 184 9.69 -13.31 4.25
N LYS A 185 8.45 -12.83 4.13
CA LYS A 185 7.39 -13.45 3.33
C LYS A 185 6.59 -12.37 2.62
N SER A 186 6.39 -12.55 1.31
CA SER A 186 5.54 -11.70 0.50
C SER A 186 4.28 -12.49 0.12
N LEU A 187 3.12 -11.92 0.40
CA LEU A 187 1.82 -12.50 0.08
C LEU A 187 1.15 -11.66 -1.00
N LEU A 188 0.57 -12.29 -2.01
CA LEU A 188 -0.27 -11.62 -3.02
C LEU A 188 -1.70 -11.36 -2.49
N LEU A 189 -1.81 -11.10 -1.19
CA LEU A 189 -3.04 -10.89 -0.43
C LEU A 189 -2.96 -9.53 0.24
N ALA A 190 -3.74 -8.57 -0.24
CA ALA A 190 -3.74 -7.20 0.26
C ALA A 190 -5.05 -6.49 -0.10
N GLY A 191 -5.03 -5.16 -0.24
CA GLY A 191 -6.21 -4.35 -0.52
C GLY A 191 -7.03 -4.78 -1.73
N ASP A 192 -6.37 -5.19 -2.82
CA ASP A 192 -7.04 -5.62 -4.05
C ASP A 192 -7.73 -6.98 -3.88
N GLU A 193 -7.16 -7.90 -3.07
CA GLU A 193 -7.80 -9.18 -2.78
C GLU A 193 -8.98 -9.01 -1.81
N MET A 194 -8.85 -8.08 -0.85
CA MET A 194 -9.97 -7.67 0.00
C MET A 194 -11.15 -7.15 -0.84
N ASP A 195 -10.89 -6.35 -1.87
CA ASP A 195 -11.93 -5.86 -2.78
C ASP A 195 -12.55 -7.00 -3.59
N ARG A 196 -11.75 -7.95 -4.09
CA ARG A 196 -12.26 -9.13 -4.78
C ARG A 196 -13.13 -10.01 -3.89
N ALA A 197 -12.73 -10.21 -2.64
CA ALA A 197 -13.48 -10.97 -1.66
C ALA A 197 -14.86 -10.34 -1.39
N ILE A 198 -14.92 -9.03 -1.19
CA ILE A 198 -16.18 -8.29 -1.04
C ILE A 198 -17.05 -8.39 -2.30
N MET A 199 -16.46 -8.19 -3.48
CA MET A 199 -17.16 -8.30 -4.76
C MET A 199 -17.77 -9.69 -4.94
N HIS A 200 -17.01 -10.74 -4.64
CA HIS A 200 -17.43 -12.12 -4.73
C HIS A 200 -18.58 -12.43 -3.75
N TYR A 201 -18.44 -11.99 -2.50
CA TYR A 201 -19.46 -12.17 -1.47
C TYR A 201 -20.77 -11.52 -1.88
N ILE A 202 -20.75 -10.25 -2.29
CA ILE A 202 -21.95 -9.52 -2.73
C ILE A 202 -22.59 -10.18 -3.95
N ARG A 203 -21.77 -10.65 -4.90
CA ARG A 203 -22.25 -11.37 -6.07
C ARG A 203 -22.97 -12.68 -5.70
N LEU A 204 -22.40 -13.47 -4.81
CA LEU A 204 -22.97 -14.77 -4.43
C LEU A 204 -24.22 -14.59 -3.55
N ARG A 205 -24.17 -13.71 -2.57
CA ARG A 205 -25.23 -13.57 -1.57
C ARG A 205 -26.43 -12.75 -2.07
N HIS A 206 -26.18 -11.74 -2.91
CA HIS A 206 -27.20 -10.78 -3.32
C HIS A 206 -27.48 -10.74 -4.83
N GLY A 207 -26.77 -11.52 -5.62
CA GLY A 207 -26.92 -11.51 -7.08
C GLY A 207 -26.59 -10.16 -7.73
N LEU A 208 -25.71 -9.35 -7.10
CA LEU A 208 -25.39 -8.00 -7.56
C LEU A 208 -23.95 -7.90 -8.04
N LEU A 209 -23.76 -7.45 -9.28
CA LEU A 209 -22.46 -7.14 -9.85
C LEU A 209 -22.08 -5.68 -9.52
N LEU A 210 -20.98 -5.51 -8.80
CA LEU A 210 -20.40 -4.21 -8.45
C LEU A 210 -19.16 -3.93 -9.31
N GLY A 211 -18.86 -2.65 -9.55
CA GLY A 211 -17.61 -2.22 -10.14
C GLY A 211 -16.51 -2.10 -9.07
N GLU A 212 -15.24 -2.29 -9.47
CA GLU A 212 -14.06 -2.24 -8.58
C GLU A 212 -14.06 -0.99 -7.68
N ARG A 213 -14.29 0.18 -8.27
CA ARG A 213 -14.33 1.44 -7.54
C ARG A 213 -15.41 1.47 -6.43
N THR A 214 -16.60 0.95 -6.72
CA THR A 214 -17.70 0.89 -5.75
C THR A 214 -17.35 -0.01 -4.57
N VAL A 215 -16.64 -1.12 -4.83
CA VAL A 215 -16.21 -2.06 -3.81
C VAL A 215 -15.10 -1.46 -2.95
N GLU A 216 -14.10 -0.80 -3.55
CA GLU A 216 -13.04 -0.08 -2.83
C GLU A 216 -13.67 0.98 -1.90
N GLU A 217 -14.60 1.79 -2.42
CA GLU A 217 -15.32 2.80 -1.62
C GLU A 217 -16.14 2.15 -0.48
N LEU A 218 -16.77 1.01 -0.72
CA LEU A 218 -17.50 0.24 0.29
C LEU A 218 -16.58 -0.26 1.41
N LYS A 219 -15.44 -0.89 1.04
CA LYS A 219 -14.41 -1.33 2.00
C LYS A 219 -13.93 -0.19 2.88
N ILE A 220 -13.56 0.94 2.29
CA ILE A 220 -13.08 2.12 3.02
C ILE A 220 -14.15 2.67 3.96
N LYS A 221 -15.40 2.69 3.53
CA LYS A 221 -16.49 3.33 4.26
C LYS A 221 -16.98 2.52 5.46
N ILE A 222 -17.16 1.22 5.31
CA ILE A 222 -17.77 0.36 6.33
C ILE A 222 -17.00 -0.92 6.62
N GLY A 223 -15.83 -1.15 5.99
CA GLY A 223 -15.00 -2.32 6.27
C GLY A 223 -14.49 -2.33 7.72
N SER A 224 -14.40 -3.51 8.30
CA SER A 224 -13.74 -3.76 9.58
C SER A 224 -13.20 -5.18 9.64
N ALA A 225 -12.08 -5.35 10.35
CA ALA A 225 -11.46 -6.66 10.58
C ALA A 225 -11.94 -7.30 11.89
N TYR A 226 -12.51 -6.52 12.79
CA TYR A 226 -12.81 -6.94 14.14
C TYR A 226 -14.17 -6.40 14.63
N GLU A 227 -14.91 -7.22 15.35
CA GLU A 227 -16.15 -6.78 15.99
C GLU A 227 -15.83 -5.85 17.16
N THR A 228 -16.20 -4.61 17.06
CA THR A 228 -16.07 -3.67 18.17
C THR A 228 -17.18 -3.95 19.19
N LYS A 229 -16.93 -4.83 20.16
CA LYS A 229 -17.80 -4.92 21.35
C LYS A 229 -17.57 -3.66 22.16
N THR A 230 -18.46 -2.70 22.05
CA THR A 230 -18.45 -1.54 22.95
C THR A 230 -18.68 -2.05 24.36
N LYS A 231 -17.62 -2.11 25.17
CA LYS A 231 -17.76 -2.37 26.60
C LYS A 231 -18.59 -1.23 27.18
N LEU A 232 -19.83 -1.52 27.54
CA LEU A 232 -20.57 -0.67 28.47
C LEU A 232 -19.67 -0.42 29.67
N LYS A 233 -19.21 0.82 29.84
CA LYS A 233 -18.59 1.25 31.08
C LYS A 233 -19.66 1.08 32.16
N ASN A 234 -19.56 0.04 32.97
CA ASN A 234 -20.26 -0.08 34.23
C ASN A 234 -19.70 1.01 35.14
N GLU A 235 -20.20 2.23 35.03
CA GLU A 235 -20.09 3.20 36.10
C GLU A 235 -21.10 2.78 37.19
N PRO A 236 -20.69 2.73 38.47
CA PRO A 236 -21.61 2.38 39.54
C PRO A 236 -22.71 3.45 39.63
N ILE A 237 -23.93 3.00 39.45
CA ILE A 237 -25.16 3.82 39.54
C ILE A 237 -25.23 4.37 40.96
N ARG A 238 -24.97 5.68 41.12
CA ARG A 238 -25.45 6.41 42.29
C ARG A 238 -26.95 6.50 42.18
N GLN A 239 -27.63 5.91 43.14
CA GLN A 239 -29.08 6.01 43.32
C GLN A 239 -29.51 7.48 43.38
N ALA A 240 -30.19 7.95 42.34
CA ALA A 240 -31.07 9.11 42.43
C ALA A 240 -32.47 8.66 41.98
N GLN A 241 -33.41 8.76 42.92
CA GLN A 241 -34.82 8.49 42.72
C GLN A 241 -35.42 9.52 41.77
N GLY A 242 -36.26 9.04 40.86
CA GLY A 242 -37.31 9.87 40.22
C GLY A 242 -37.25 9.96 38.68
N GLU A 243 -38.32 9.44 38.11
CA GLU A 243 -38.95 9.78 36.86
C GLU A 243 -38.70 8.93 35.59
N ASN A 244 -39.83 8.49 35.08
CA ASN A 244 -40.08 7.76 33.83
C ASN A 244 -39.26 8.23 32.66
N GLY A 245 -38.19 7.50 32.32
CA GLY A 245 -37.44 7.67 31.07
C GLY A 245 -37.41 6.35 30.33
N LYS A 246 -38.06 6.30 29.17
CA LYS A 246 -38.03 5.20 28.20
C LYS A 246 -36.59 4.82 27.95
N ASN A 247 -36.16 3.63 28.41
CA ASN A 247 -34.92 3.00 27.99
C ASN A 247 -34.98 2.82 26.47
N LYS A 248 -34.39 3.74 25.74
CA LYS A 248 -33.92 3.47 24.39
C LYS A 248 -32.65 2.69 24.54
N ASP A 249 -32.72 1.38 24.37
CA ASP A 249 -31.59 0.55 23.97
C ASP A 249 -31.02 1.17 22.69
N GLU A 250 -30.05 2.05 22.81
CA GLU A 250 -29.20 2.44 21.71
C GLU A 250 -28.29 1.23 21.40
N LYS A 251 -28.88 0.22 20.73
CA LYS A 251 -28.07 -0.73 19.94
C LYS A 251 -27.28 0.13 18.99
N GLU A 252 -25.98 0.18 19.18
CA GLU A 252 -25.06 0.76 18.23
C GLU A 252 -25.39 0.16 16.87
N LYS A 253 -25.92 1.00 15.97
CA LYS A 253 -26.39 0.54 14.66
C LYS A 253 -25.15 0.17 13.85
N ASP A 254 -25.05 -1.07 13.42
CA ASP A 254 -24.06 -1.51 12.44
C ASP A 254 -23.97 -0.47 11.32
N ARG A 255 -22.75 -0.11 10.95
CA ARG A 255 -22.52 0.79 9.82
C ARG A 255 -23.12 0.16 8.57
N VAL A 256 -23.86 0.95 7.79
CA VAL A 256 -24.54 0.52 6.58
C VAL A 256 -24.17 1.45 5.43
N ALA A 257 -23.94 0.88 4.27
CA ALA A 257 -23.75 1.62 3.02
C ALA A 257 -24.77 1.16 1.96
N VAL A 258 -25.17 2.09 1.10
CA VAL A 258 -25.98 1.76 -0.08
C VAL A 258 -25.05 1.74 -1.29
N VAL A 259 -25.01 0.60 -1.98
CA VAL A 259 -24.27 0.41 -3.22
C VAL A 259 -25.23 0.24 -4.39
N ARG A 260 -24.75 0.55 -5.60
CA ARG A 260 -25.49 0.39 -6.83
C ARG A 260 -24.69 -0.48 -7.79
N GLY A 261 -25.37 -1.43 -8.40
CA GLY A 261 -24.77 -2.35 -9.34
C GLY A 261 -25.78 -2.87 -10.35
N ARG A 262 -25.39 -3.91 -11.08
CA ARG A 262 -26.26 -4.62 -12.01
C ARG A 262 -26.73 -5.93 -11.39
N ASP A 263 -28.02 -6.11 -11.31
CA ASP A 263 -28.64 -7.36 -10.91
C ASP A 263 -28.30 -8.46 -11.93
N ILE A 264 -27.87 -9.63 -11.45
CA ILE A 264 -27.40 -10.73 -12.32
C ILE A 264 -28.55 -11.37 -13.06
N GLU A 265 -29.72 -11.49 -12.40
CA GLU A 265 -30.87 -12.18 -12.94
C GLU A 265 -31.59 -11.36 -14.01
N THR A 266 -31.84 -10.09 -13.72
CA THR A 266 -32.62 -9.20 -14.60
C THR A 266 -31.75 -8.37 -15.56
N GLY A 267 -30.45 -8.23 -15.27
CA GLY A 267 -29.54 -7.35 -16.01
C GLY A 267 -29.75 -5.85 -15.72
N LEU A 268 -30.73 -5.49 -14.90
CA LEU A 268 -31.12 -4.09 -14.63
C LEU A 268 -30.31 -3.48 -13.46
N PRO A 269 -30.25 -2.13 -13.39
CA PRO A 269 -29.67 -1.44 -12.25
C PRO A 269 -30.45 -1.75 -10.96
N LYS A 270 -29.72 -2.05 -9.88
CA LYS A 270 -30.27 -2.36 -8.55
C LYS A 270 -29.45 -1.68 -7.46
N SER A 271 -30.13 -1.21 -6.41
CA SER A 271 -29.51 -0.69 -5.19
C SER A 271 -29.61 -1.74 -4.08
N LEU A 272 -28.55 -1.86 -3.29
CA LEU A 272 -28.46 -2.79 -2.17
C LEU A 272 -27.93 -2.07 -0.94
N ARG A 273 -28.51 -2.36 0.23
CA ARG A 273 -27.95 -1.99 1.54
C ARG A 273 -27.01 -3.10 1.97
N VAL A 274 -25.77 -2.74 2.25
CA VAL A 274 -24.73 -3.64 2.74
C VAL A 274 -24.33 -3.21 4.14
N THR A 275 -24.19 -4.17 5.04
CA THR A 275 -23.81 -3.94 6.44
C THR A 275 -22.33 -4.14 6.66
N GLU A 276 -21.79 -3.55 7.72
CA GLU A 276 -20.41 -3.78 8.19
C GLU A 276 -20.14 -5.26 8.46
N VAL A 277 -21.11 -5.99 9.02
CA VAL A 277 -21.00 -7.42 9.30
C VAL A 277 -20.76 -8.22 8.03
N GLU A 278 -21.52 -7.93 6.97
CA GLU A 278 -21.35 -8.61 5.68
C GLU A 278 -19.99 -8.34 5.06
N VAL A 279 -19.49 -7.09 5.17
CA VAL A 279 -18.14 -6.76 4.68
C VAL A 279 -17.08 -7.48 5.51
N ARG A 280 -17.22 -7.56 6.83
CA ARG A 280 -16.30 -8.29 7.70
C ARG A 280 -16.30 -9.79 7.40
N GLU A 281 -17.47 -10.41 7.19
CA GLU A 281 -17.57 -11.81 6.78
C GLU A 281 -16.84 -12.05 5.45
N ALA A 282 -17.01 -11.15 4.49
CA ALA A 282 -16.32 -11.22 3.21
C ALA A 282 -14.79 -11.12 3.32
N LEU A 283 -14.28 -10.31 4.26
CA LEU A 283 -12.86 -10.08 4.47
C LEU A 283 -12.17 -11.20 5.28
N ALA A 284 -12.92 -11.95 6.09
CA ALA A 284 -12.38 -12.89 7.04
C ALA A 284 -11.39 -13.93 6.44
N PRO A 285 -11.63 -14.54 5.27
CA PRO A 285 -10.68 -15.47 4.67
C PRO A 285 -9.32 -14.80 4.35
N VAL A 286 -9.36 -13.63 3.71
CA VAL A 286 -8.14 -12.89 3.31
C VAL A 286 -7.33 -12.48 4.54
N LEU A 287 -8.02 -12.00 5.59
CA LEU A 287 -7.37 -11.60 6.84
C LEU A 287 -6.76 -12.80 7.57
N SER A 288 -7.42 -13.97 7.55
CA SER A 288 -6.88 -15.18 8.14
C SER A 288 -5.57 -15.62 7.47
N GLU A 289 -5.51 -15.59 6.15
CA GLU A 289 -4.29 -15.94 5.41
C GLU A 289 -3.15 -14.93 5.63
N ILE A 290 -3.45 -13.63 5.78
CA ILE A 290 -2.44 -12.62 6.14
C ILE A 290 -1.87 -12.91 7.53
N ILE A 291 -2.74 -13.23 8.51
CA ILE A 291 -2.32 -13.54 9.87
C ILE A 291 -1.51 -14.84 9.92
N GLU A 292 -1.90 -15.85 9.16
CA GLU A 292 -1.13 -17.08 9.01
C GLU A 292 0.29 -16.77 8.47
N GLY A 293 0.40 -15.92 7.46
CA GLY A 293 1.70 -15.47 6.96
C GLY A 293 2.56 -14.74 8.00
N ILE A 294 1.93 -13.98 8.92
CA ILE A 294 2.64 -13.37 10.06
C ILE A 294 3.16 -14.45 11.01
N SER A 295 2.34 -15.46 11.31
CA SER A 295 2.72 -16.59 12.17
C SER A 295 3.87 -17.40 11.57
N ASP A 296 3.82 -17.69 10.27
CA ASP A 296 4.88 -18.41 9.58
C ASP A 296 6.25 -17.71 9.68
N VAL A 297 6.27 -16.38 9.51
CA VAL A 297 7.52 -15.59 9.64
C VAL A 297 8.05 -15.61 11.08
N LEU A 298 7.16 -15.62 12.06
CA LEU A 298 7.57 -15.74 13.48
C LEU A 298 8.11 -17.13 13.82
N GLU A 299 7.54 -18.19 13.23
CA GLU A 299 7.98 -19.58 13.41
C GLU A 299 9.37 -19.80 12.77
N ASP A 300 9.61 -19.20 11.59
CA ASP A 300 10.89 -19.28 10.88
C ASP A 300 11.99 -18.41 11.49
N ALA A 301 11.64 -17.52 12.43
CA ALA A 301 12.58 -16.58 13.02
C ALA A 301 13.50 -17.23 14.08
N PRO A 302 14.76 -16.80 14.19
CA PRO A 302 15.60 -17.14 15.32
C PRO A 302 14.96 -16.77 16.66
N PRO A 303 15.04 -17.64 17.71
CA PRO A 303 14.39 -17.41 19.00
C PRO A 303 14.75 -16.08 19.66
N GLU A 304 15.99 -15.63 19.50
CA GLU A 304 16.46 -14.35 20.04
C GLU A 304 15.70 -13.18 19.43
N LEU A 305 15.48 -13.20 18.11
CA LEU A 305 14.73 -12.14 17.42
C LEU A 305 13.22 -12.20 17.73
N THR A 306 12.68 -13.41 17.92
CA THR A 306 11.28 -13.56 18.35
C THR A 306 11.06 -12.97 19.74
N SER A 307 12.04 -13.12 20.65
CA SER A 307 12.01 -12.48 21.96
C SER A 307 11.99 -10.97 21.88
N ASP A 308 12.82 -10.38 21.01
CA ASP A 308 12.84 -8.93 20.77
C ASP A 308 11.49 -8.43 20.23
N ILE A 309 10.87 -9.19 19.32
CA ILE A 309 9.55 -8.84 18.73
C ILE A 309 8.44 -8.90 19.77
N LEU A 310 8.50 -9.83 20.72
CA LEU A 310 7.55 -9.86 21.85
C LEU A 310 7.63 -8.58 22.71
N GLU A 311 8.82 -8.03 22.89
CA GLU A 311 9.04 -6.81 23.68
C GLU A 311 8.69 -5.54 22.88
N HIS A 312 9.15 -5.44 21.62
CA HIS A 312 9.01 -4.22 20.82
C HIS A 312 7.73 -4.18 19.98
N GLY A 313 7.11 -5.33 19.71
CA GLY A 313 5.90 -5.45 18.91
C GLY A 313 6.14 -5.51 17.41
N ILE A 314 5.02 -5.60 16.67
CA ILE A 314 4.96 -5.59 15.21
C ILE A 314 4.66 -4.17 14.74
N LEU A 315 5.50 -3.63 13.88
CA LEU A 315 5.22 -2.36 13.18
C LEU A 315 4.30 -2.64 11.99
N LEU A 316 3.08 -2.11 12.05
CA LEU A 316 2.06 -2.28 11.01
C LEU A 316 1.96 -1.03 10.14
N THR A 317 2.15 -1.18 8.83
CA THR A 317 2.14 -0.11 7.84
C THR A 317 1.39 -0.51 6.58
N GLY A 318 1.39 0.37 5.55
CA GLY A 318 0.64 0.19 4.31
C GLY A 318 -0.83 0.56 4.41
N GLY A 319 -1.46 0.74 3.24
CA GLY A 319 -2.87 1.19 3.15
C GLY A 319 -3.88 0.23 3.77
N GLY A 320 -3.61 -1.08 3.74
CA GLY A 320 -4.44 -2.11 4.36
C GLY A 320 -4.45 -2.04 5.89
N SER A 321 -3.41 -1.49 6.50
CA SER A 321 -3.35 -1.27 7.96
C SER A 321 -4.39 -0.28 8.48
N LEU A 322 -4.99 0.51 7.58
CA LEU A 322 -6.07 1.44 7.91
C LEU A 322 -7.41 0.74 8.09
N LEU A 323 -7.53 -0.55 7.77
CA LEU A 323 -8.76 -1.32 8.02
C LEU A 323 -9.03 -1.36 9.53
N PRO A 324 -10.19 -0.84 10.00
CA PRO A 324 -10.50 -0.79 11.41
C PRO A 324 -10.42 -2.16 12.08
N GLY A 325 -9.65 -2.27 13.16
CA GLY A 325 -9.52 -3.47 13.98
C GLY A 325 -8.56 -4.54 13.45
N ILE A 326 -7.81 -4.26 12.37
CA ILE A 326 -6.79 -5.20 11.88
C ILE A 326 -5.65 -5.38 12.88
N ASP A 327 -5.28 -4.34 13.59
CA ASP A 327 -4.33 -4.37 14.70
C ASP A 327 -4.81 -5.31 15.82
N LYS A 328 -6.10 -5.24 16.16
CA LYS A 328 -6.69 -6.06 17.23
C LYS A 328 -6.71 -7.54 16.89
N ILE A 329 -7.08 -7.88 15.65
CA ILE A 329 -7.13 -9.29 15.23
C ILE A 329 -5.72 -9.88 15.15
N ILE A 330 -4.70 -9.11 14.74
CA ILE A 330 -3.31 -9.54 14.76
C ILE A 330 -2.87 -9.80 16.21
N VAL A 331 -3.10 -8.85 17.15
CA VAL A 331 -2.79 -9.05 18.58
C VAL A 331 -3.49 -10.27 19.15
N GLU A 332 -4.77 -10.47 18.85
CA GLU A 332 -5.55 -11.61 19.36
C GLU A 332 -4.99 -12.96 18.91
N ARG A 333 -4.47 -13.03 17.67
CA ARG A 333 -3.99 -14.26 17.07
C ARG A 333 -2.52 -14.56 17.36
N THR A 334 -1.68 -13.52 17.43
CA THR A 334 -0.23 -13.66 17.61
C THR A 334 0.21 -13.46 19.07
N HIS A 335 -0.63 -12.83 19.89
CA HIS A 335 -0.31 -12.39 21.24
C HIS A 335 0.87 -11.41 21.32
N ILE A 336 1.22 -10.76 20.19
CA ILE A 336 2.29 -9.76 20.10
C ILE A 336 1.66 -8.37 19.98
N PRO A 337 2.19 -7.36 20.71
CA PRO A 337 1.74 -5.98 20.54
C PRO A 337 1.88 -5.50 19.10
N VAL A 338 0.93 -4.69 18.62
CA VAL A 338 0.97 -4.11 17.28
C VAL A 338 1.02 -2.59 17.39
N ILE A 339 2.00 -1.99 16.77
CA ILE A 339 2.19 -0.54 16.66
C ILE A 339 1.87 -0.14 15.24
N ARG A 340 0.78 0.60 15.04
CA ARG A 340 0.44 1.10 13.71
C ARG A 340 1.14 2.43 13.46
N SER A 341 1.74 2.58 12.26
CA SER A 341 2.29 3.85 11.79
C SER A 341 1.24 4.98 11.84
N GLU A 342 1.67 6.20 12.11
CA GLU A 342 0.79 7.38 12.08
C GLU A 342 0.31 7.72 10.67
N ASP A 343 1.18 7.60 9.66
CA ASP A 343 0.85 7.77 8.23
C ASP A 343 1.33 6.56 7.43
N PRO A 344 0.62 5.41 7.54
CA PRO A 344 1.09 4.14 7.00
C PRO A 344 1.16 4.11 5.47
N LEU A 345 0.47 5.03 4.80
CA LEU A 345 0.55 5.16 3.34
C LEU A 345 1.89 5.74 2.86
N THR A 346 2.69 6.32 3.75
CA THR A 346 3.91 7.05 3.36
C THR A 346 5.19 6.44 3.91
N SER A 347 5.11 5.37 4.69
CA SER A 347 6.26 4.76 5.35
C SER A 347 7.37 4.40 4.35
N VAL A 348 7.02 3.70 3.27
CA VAL A 348 7.97 3.26 2.22
C VAL A 348 8.60 4.46 1.50
N VAL A 349 7.80 5.43 1.05
CA VAL A 349 8.32 6.61 0.33
C VAL A 349 9.15 7.52 1.23
N ARG A 350 8.81 7.65 2.52
CA ARG A 350 9.64 8.38 3.49
C ARG A 350 10.99 7.70 3.70
N GLY A 351 10.99 6.37 3.77
CA GLY A 351 12.23 5.59 3.87
C GLY A 351 13.10 5.77 2.63
N SER A 352 12.53 5.62 1.44
CA SER A 352 13.22 5.88 0.18
C SER A 352 13.82 7.28 0.11
N GLY A 353 13.10 8.28 0.63
CA GLY A 353 13.57 9.65 0.75
C GLY A 353 14.75 9.81 1.72
N LYS A 354 14.67 9.25 2.94
CA LYS A 354 15.75 9.28 3.93
C LYS A 354 17.02 8.61 3.39
N VAL A 355 16.88 7.50 2.66
CA VAL A 355 17.99 6.80 2.03
C VAL A 355 18.69 7.65 0.96
N LEU A 356 17.94 8.48 0.22
CA LEU A 356 18.52 9.43 -0.74
C LEU A 356 19.30 10.57 -0.09
N GLU A 357 18.94 10.95 1.12
CA GLU A 357 19.62 12.00 1.87
C GLU A 357 20.97 11.53 2.43
N ASP A 358 21.08 10.23 2.77
CA ASP A 358 22.27 9.61 3.32
C ASP A 358 22.88 8.58 2.36
N THR A 359 23.94 8.98 1.67
CA THR A 359 24.65 8.10 0.71
C THR A 359 25.27 6.87 1.40
N SER A 360 25.65 6.97 2.67
CA SER A 360 26.22 5.82 3.41
C SER A 360 25.11 4.80 3.73
N LEU A 361 23.95 5.28 4.14
CA LEU A 361 22.76 4.47 4.34
C LEU A 361 22.34 3.76 3.05
N LEU A 362 22.27 4.51 1.93
CA LEU A 362 21.96 3.96 0.61
C LEU A 362 22.87 2.79 0.24
N GLN A 363 24.19 2.94 0.43
CA GLN A 363 25.13 1.88 0.08
C GLN A 363 24.98 0.61 0.92
N ARG A 364 24.46 0.72 2.13
CA ARG A 364 24.26 -0.40 3.07
C ARG A 364 22.96 -1.15 2.83
N VAL A 365 21.89 -0.46 2.41
CA VAL A 365 20.52 -1.03 2.31
C VAL A 365 20.07 -1.28 0.88
N LYS A 366 20.78 -0.77 -0.14
CA LYS A 366 20.40 -0.98 -1.53
C LYS A 366 20.48 -2.45 -1.93
N VAL A 367 19.47 -2.91 -2.64
CA VAL A 367 19.53 -4.20 -3.32
C VAL A 367 20.30 -4.03 -4.63
N ILE A 368 21.27 -4.88 -4.88
CA ILE A 368 22.05 -4.84 -6.12
C ILE A 368 21.20 -5.39 -7.25
N GLY A 369 20.70 -4.52 -8.11
CA GLY A 369 19.86 -4.84 -9.27
C GLY A 369 20.58 -4.59 -10.59
N GLY A 370 21.78 -5.11 -10.73
CA GLY A 370 22.51 -5.05 -11.99
C GLY A 370 23.66 -6.05 -11.95
N LEU A 371 23.84 -6.80 -13.02
CA LEU A 371 25.00 -7.66 -13.24
C LEU A 371 26.27 -6.90 -12.91
N ARG A 372 27.12 -7.49 -12.07
CA ARG A 372 28.51 -7.10 -11.92
C ARG A 372 29.22 -7.17 -13.25
#